data_b3c9eb3a0da6ccc3f466ded1219c6a32
#
_entry.id   b3c9eb3a0da6ccc3f466ded1219c6a32
#
_cell.length_a   1.000
_cell.length_b   1.000
_cell.length_c   1.000
_cell.angle_alpha   90.00
_cell.angle_beta   90.00
_cell.angle_gamma   90.00
#
_symmetry.space_group_name_H-M   'P 1'
#
loop_
_entity.id
_entity.type
_entity.pdbx_description
1 polymer ?
#
loop_
_entity_poly.entity_id
_entity_poly.type
_entity_poly.pdbx_seq_one_letter_code
_entity_poly.pdbx_strand_id
1 'polypeptide(L)'
;MKNTISNDKIRFLSILIALAATLVPIAVHAQDSYLFASVNGEAQNLGGAIFQYTPPGAQTTFAPGLSRPRGLAIYHGDLYVATNALDPVNGNFQSSIVKVSASGVKTLFANLGTVNSAAEGMAIDRAGNVFVVAFDQNSPTLASTIFKFTPDGAESTFGSIPGQSLGIAFDAAGNLFASDATDSIIFKFTPAGASSVFVGPAAFTAVQGPVGLTFDRSGNLWVTTEGNEGGAGGDAVLVFAPDGSERTFATNLADPRGIAFDPSGNLFVAELRAAAVGDILKFSKDGSQTVFASNIGRPQGNGGPEFLAFRGGPASMP
;
A
#
# COMPACT_ATOMS: atom_id res chain seq x y z
N MET A 1 79.66 28.45 -59.35
CA MET A 1 78.18 28.47 -59.31
C MET A 1 77.73 27.32 -58.41
N LYS A 2 77.50 27.59 -57.17
CA LYS A 2 77.05 26.57 -56.17
C LYS A 2 75.75 27.03 -55.62
N ASN A 3 74.71 26.27 -55.89
CA ASN A 3 73.36 26.45 -55.31
C ASN A 3 73.34 25.82 -53.90
N THR A 4 73.05 26.63 -52.93
CA THR A 4 72.87 26.22 -51.58
C THR A 4 71.36 26.11 -51.37
N ILE A 5 70.85 24.89 -51.06
CA ILE A 5 69.46 24.62 -50.72
C ILE A 5 69.30 24.85 -49.22
N SER A 6 68.41 25.77 -48.86
CA SER A 6 68.03 26.07 -47.48
C SER A 6 67.07 25.03 -46.99
N ASN A 7 67.36 24.43 -45.80
CA ASN A 7 66.48 23.50 -45.09
C ASN A 7 65.52 24.29 -44.20
N ASP A 8 64.32 24.48 -44.66
CA ASP A 8 63.22 24.97 -43.80
C ASP A 8 62.68 23.82 -42.94
N LYS A 9 62.93 23.94 -41.67
CA LYS A 9 62.34 23.01 -40.63
C LYS A 9 60.90 23.34 -40.44
N ILE A 10 60.06 22.48 -40.97
CA ILE A 10 58.64 22.47 -40.64
C ILE A 10 58.46 21.99 -39.18
N ARG A 11 58.11 22.91 -38.28
CA ARG A 11 57.69 22.59 -36.91
C ARG A 11 56.24 22.16 -36.94
N PHE A 12 55.99 20.86 -36.77
CA PHE A 12 54.64 20.37 -36.45
C PHE A 12 54.32 20.78 -35.02
N LEU A 13 53.34 21.69 -34.89
CA LEU A 13 52.74 22.06 -33.63
C LEU A 13 51.62 21.01 -33.32
N SER A 14 51.94 20.04 -32.48
CA SER A 14 50.96 19.07 -31.98
C SER A 14 50.04 19.78 -30.97
N ILE A 15 48.84 20.13 -31.40
CA ILE A 15 47.80 20.61 -30.50
C ILE A 15 47.21 19.38 -29.78
N LEU A 16 47.63 19.21 -28.53
CA LEU A 16 47.01 18.23 -27.63
C LEU A 16 45.68 18.81 -27.14
N ILE A 17 44.57 18.43 -27.77
CA ILE A 17 43.24 18.73 -27.25
C ILE A 17 43.01 17.77 -26.09
N ALA A 18 43.23 18.24 -24.87
CA ALA A 18 42.78 17.54 -23.66
C ALA A 18 41.26 17.64 -23.58
N LEU A 19 40.57 16.58 -23.98
CA LEU A 19 39.14 16.42 -23.75
C LEU A 19 38.96 16.18 -22.24
N ALA A 20 38.74 17.24 -21.48
CA ALA A 20 38.30 17.15 -20.10
C ALA A 20 36.88 16.60 -20.15
N ALA A 21 36.71 15.26 -20.04
CA ALA A 21 35.46 14.66 -19.74
C ALA A 21 35.06 15.12 -18.32
N THR A 22 34.25 16.15 -18.26
CA THR A 22 33.51 16.46 -17.05
C THR A 22 32.60 15.26 -16.77
N LEU A 23 33.05 14.38 -15.88
CA LEU A 23 32.18 13.43 -15.20
C LEU A 23 31.14 14.30 -14.44
N VAL A 24 30.03 14.60 -15.10
CA VAL A 24 28.84 15.02 -14.41
C VAL A 24 28.52 13.81 -13.49
N PRO A 25 28.58 13.96 -12.18
CA PRO A 25 28.13 12.88 -11.32
C PRO A 25 26.69 12.63 -11.76
N ILE A 26 26.40 11.42 -12.28
CA ILE A 26 25.04 10.94 -12.39
C ILE A 26 24.59 10.95 -10.94
N ALA A 27 23.87 12.00 -10.55
CA ALA A 27 23.13 11.98 -9.32
C ALA A 27 22.28 10.71 -9.45
N VAL A 28 22.67 9.67 -8.73
CA VAL A 28 21.77 8.57 -8.41
C VAL A 28 20.63 9.30 -7.70
N HIS A 29 19.58 9.61 -8.46
CA HIS A 29 18.37 10.10 -7.89
C HIS A 29 18.00 9.03 -6.87
N ALA A 30 18.15 9.35 -5.60
CA ALA A 30 17.49 8.61 -4.55
C ALA A 30 16.07 8.50 -5.09
N GLN A 31 15.65 7.28 -5.44
CA GLN A 31 14.33 7.04 -6.03
C GLN A 31 13.35 7.75 -5.13
N ASP A 32 12.75 8.83 -5.64
CA ASP A 32 11.83 9.64 -4.85
C ASP A 32 10.81 8.67 -4.26
N SER A 33 10.85 8.49 -2.94
CA SER A 33 9.91 7.62 -2.28
C SER A 33 8.60 8.38 -2.15
N TYR A 34 7.58 7.92 -2.86
CA TYR A 34 6.24 8.48 -2.79
C TYR A 34 5.35 7.61 -1.93
N LEU A 35 4.61 8.25 -1.03
CA LEU A 35 3.49 7.63 -0.35
C LEU A 35 2.25 7.78 -1.22
N PHE A 36 1.53 6.68 -1.44
CA PHE A 36 0.22 6.67 -2.05
C PHE A 36 -0.84 6.37 -0.99
N ALA A 37 -1.95 7.10 -1.04
CA ALA A 37 -3.12 6.84 -0.23
C ALA A 37 -4.35 6.68 -1.13
N SER A 38 -5.11 5.60 -0.94
CA SER A 38 -6.45 5.49 -1.49
C SER A 38 -7.41 6.31 -0.67
N VAL A 39 -8.21 7.12 -1.35
CA VAL A 39 -9.21 7.97 -0.71
C VAL A 39 -10.56 7.67 -1.32
N ASN A 40 -11.46 7.18 -0.49
CA ASN A 40 -12.82 6.91 -0.89
C ASN A 40 -13.51 8.20 -1.30
N GLY A 41 -14.28 8.19 -2.36
CA GLY A 41 -15.08 9.32 -2.80
C GLY A 41 -16.55 9.06 -2.57
N GLU A 42 -17.31 10.13 -2.40
CA GLU A 42 -18.76 10.01 -2.28
C GLU A 42 -19.44 9.46 -3.52
N ALA A 43 -20.58 8.86 -3.22
CA ALA A 43 -21.75 8.61 -4.06
C ALA A 43 -21.48 8.08 -5.48
N GLN A 44 -21.89 6.85 -5.67
CA GLN A 44 -22.21 6.30 -6.98
C GLN A 44 -21.08 6.39 -8.02
N ASN A 45 -19.97 5.66 -7.75
CA ASN A 45 -19.04 5.16 -8.76
C ASN A 45 -17.92 6.05 -9.31
N LEU A 46 -17.76 7.33 -9.02
CA LEU A 46 -16.72 8.15 -9.67
C LEU A 46 -15.96 9.15 -8.77
N GLY A 47 -16.10 9.10 -7.48
CA GLY A 47 -15.52 10.13 -6.60
C GLY A 47 -14.14 9.83 -6.00
N GLY A 48 -13.68 8.57 -6.02
CA GLY A 48 -12.44 8.18 -5.38
C GLY A 48 -11.18 8.52 -6.17
N ALA A 49 -10.08 8.61 -5.47
CA ALA A 49 -8.78 8.93 -6.05
C ALA A 49 -7.64 8.26 -5.29
N ILE A 50 -6.50 8.16 -5.95
CA ILE A 50 -5.23 7.94 -5.29
C ILE A 50 -4.52 9.27 -5.17
N PHE A 51 -4.19 9.66 -3.95
CA PHE A 51 -3.29 10.78 -3.69
C PHE A 51 -1.86 10.28 -3.55
N GLN A 52 -0.95 11.10 -4.04
CA GLN A 52 0.49 10.90 -3.95
C GLN A 52 1.10 12.01 -3.09
N TYR A 53 1.97 11.63 -2.18
CA TYR A 53 2.66 12.54 -1.28
C TYR A 53 4.17 12.43 -1.50
N THR A 54 4.83 13.57 -1.63
CA THR A 54 6.29 13.67 -1.59
C THR A 54 6.81 13.57 -0.15
N PRO A 55 8.10 13.30 0.11
CA PRO A 55 8.65 13.20 1.47
C PRO A 55 8.33 14.36 2.43
N PRO A 56 8.22 15.63 2.00
CA PRO A 56 7.79 16.70 2.89
C PRO A 56 6.26 16.77 3.13
N GLY A 57 5.47 15.85 2.51
CA GLY A 57 4.02 15.80 2.69
C GLY A 57 3.21 16.59 1.67
N ALA A 58 3.83 17.12 0.60
CA ALA A 58 3.07 17.79 -0.45
C ALA A 58 2.21 16.79 -1.23
N GLN A 59 0.90 17.08 -1.28
CA GLN A 59 -0.11 16.22 -1.91
C GLN A 59 -0.34 16.57 -3.37
N THR A 60 -0.45 15.56 -4.21
CA THR A 60 -0.96 15.66 -5.59
C THR A 60 -1.98 14.55 -5.86
N THR A 61 -2.89 14.77 -6.81
CA THR A 61 -3.80 13.72 -7.27
C THR A 61 -3.08 12.88 -8.33
N PHE A 62 -2.82 11.62 -8.01
CA PHE A 62 -2.10 10.70 -8.90
C PHE A 62 -3.06 9.99 -9.87
N ALA A 63 -4.15 9.42 -9.37
CA ALA A 63 -5.14 8.71 -10.18
C ALA A 63 -6.57 9.08 -9.74
N PRO A 64 -7.22 10.06 -10.39
CA PRO A 64 -8.60 10.44 -10.10
C PRO A 64 -9.62 9.49 -10.75
N GLY A 65 -10.89 9.57 -10.30
CA GLY A 65 -12.02 8.89 -10.94
C GLY A 65 -11.96 7.37 -10.82
N LEU A 66 -11.60 6.87 -9.64
CA LEU A 66 -11.69 5.47 -9.27
C LEU A 66 -12.95 5.23 -8.43
N SER A 67 -13.59 4.08 -8.65
CA SER A 67 -14.78 3.69 -7.88
C SER A 67 -14.35 3.09 -6.55
N ARG A 68 -14.54 3.82 -5.45
CA ARG A 68 -14.22 3.38 -4.09
C ARG A 68 -12.89 2.63 -4.02
N PRO A 69 -11.74 3.30 -4.30
CA PRO A 69 -10.45 2.64 -4.23
C PRO A 69 -10.14 2.23 -2.79
N ARG A 70 -9.63 1.00 -2.63
CA ARG A 70 -9.28 0.37 -1.37
C ARG A 70 -7.82 -0.05 -1.39
N GLY A 71 -7.54 -1.33 -1.22
CA GLY A 71 -6.22 -1.91 -1.13
C GLY A 71 -5.26 -1.46 -2.21
N LEU A 72 -4.04 -1.20 -1.81
CA LEU A 72 -2.94 -0.74 -2.65
C LEU A 72 -1.78 -1.71 -2.57
N ALA A 73 -1.20 -2.05 -3.71
CA ALA A 73 0.07 -2.77 -3.77
C ALA A 73 0.92 -2.25 -4.92
N ILE A 74 2.25 -2.27 -4.76
CA ILE A 74 3.18 -1.80 -5.79
C ILE A 74 4.04 -2.96 -6.26
N TYR A 75 4.13 -3.11 -7.58
CA TYR A 75 4.98 -4.11 -8.21
C TYR A 75 5.64 -3.54 -9.46
N HIS A 76 6.97 -3.64 -9.55
CA HIS A 76 7.78 -3.07 -10.63
C HIS A 76 7.48 -1.60 -10.97
N GLY A 77 7.13 -0.79 -9.95
CA GLY A 77 6.83 0.64 -10.11
C GLY A 77 5.41 0.96 -10.53
N ASP A 78 4.60 -0.03 -10.88
CA ASP A 78 3.17 0.15 -11.12
C ASP A 78 2.38 -0.02 -9.82
N LEU A 79 1.31 0.76 -9.67
CA LEU A 79 0.40 0.68 -8.54
C LEU A 79 -0.83 -0.15 -8.94
N TYR A 80 -1.15 -1.17 -8.15
CA TYR A 80 -2.38 -1.94 -8.26
C TYR A 80 -3.35 -1.46 -7.21
N VAL A 81 -4.61 -1.28 -7.61
CA VAL A 81 -5.67 -0.69 -6.78
C VAL A 81 -6.90 -1.57 -6.82
N ALA A 82 -7.35 -2.06 -5.67
CA ALA A 82 -8.67 -2.68 -5.55
C ALA A 82 -9.74 -1.59 -5.63
N THR A 83 -10.78 -1.81 -6.42
CA THR A 83 -11.89 -0.86 -6.60
C THR A 83 -13.24 -1.56 -6.49
N ASN A 84 -14.24 -0.83 -5.97
CA ASN A 84 -15.58 -1.35 -5.72
C ASN A 84 -16.62 -0.46 -6.39
N ALA A 85 -17.00 -0.77 -7.63
CA ALA A 85 -18.11 -0.11 -8.28
C ALA A 85 -19.45 -0.64 -7.74
N LEU A 86 -20.44 0.23 -7.61
CA LEU A 86 -21.81 -0.19 -7.34
C LEU A 86 -22.58 -0.33 -8.66
N ASP A 87 -23.24 -1.45 -8.84
CA ASP A 87 -24.21 -1.63 -9.90
C ASP A 87 -25.39 -0.68 -9.66
N PRO A 88 -25.72 0.24 -10.59
CA PRO A 88 -26.75 1.23 -10.38
C PRO A 88 -28.17 0.63 -10.37
N VAL A 89 -28.36 -0.63 -10.79
CA VAL A 89 -29.66 -1.30 -10.87
C VAL A 89 -29.99 -2.03 -9.57
N ASN A 90 -29.03 -2.78 -9.02
CA ASN A 90 -29.28 -3.63 -7.85
C ASN A 90 -28.48 -3.25 -6.61
N GLY A 91 -27.55 -2.28 -6.71
CA GLY A 91 -26.71 -1.80 -5.61
C GLY A 91 -25.57 -2.76 -5.23
N ASN A 92 -25.41 -3.87 -5.93
CA ASN A 92 -24.36 -4.85 -5.63
C ASN A 92 -22.98 -4.31 -5.99
N PHE A 93 -21.96 -4.73 -5.26
CA PHE A 93 -20.57 -4.43 -5.60
C PHE A 93 -20.11 -5.24 -6.83
N GLN A 94 -19.41 -4.53 -7.72
CA GLN A 94 -18.63 -5.09 -8.81
C GLN A 94 -17.18 -4.70 -8.58
N SER A 95 -16.42 -5.60 -7.98
CA SER A 95 -15.05 -5.33 -7.62
C SER A 95 -14.08 -5.63 -8.76
N SER A 96 -13.05 -4.83 -8.87
CA SER A 96 -12.00 -4.99 -9.87
C SER A 96 -10.63 -4.54 -9.35
N ILE A 97 -9.59 -4.93 -10.06
CA ILE A 97 -8.23 -4.46 -9.84
C ILE A 97 -7.84 -3.56 -11.02
N VAL A 98 -7.49 -2.34 -10.70
CA VAL A 98 -6.98 -1.36 -11.67
C VAL A 98 -5.48 -1.23 -11.50
N LYS A 99 -4.73 -1.38 -12.59
CA LYS A 99 -3.30 -1.13 -12.64
C LYS A 99 -3.06 0.32 -13.08
N VAL A 100 -2.26 1.06 -12.33
CA VAL A 100 -1.89 2.45 -12.62
C VAL A 100 -0.39 2.53 -12.83
N SER A 101 0.03 2.87 -14.05
CA SER A 101 1.45 2.99 -14.38
C SER A 101 2.13 4.11 -13.59
N ALA A 102 3.47 4.16 -13.63
CA ALA A 102 4.23 5.24 -13.01
C ALA A 102 3.86 6.65 -13.54
N SER A 103 3.33 6.73 -14.76
CA SER A 103 2.83 7.98 -15.37
C SER A 103 1.36 8.28 -15.07
N GLY A 104 0.67 7.48 -14.23
CA GLY A 104 -0.73 7.68 -13.88
C GLY A 104 -1.75 7.10 -14.88
N VAL A 105 -1.31 6.35 -15.91
CA VAL A 105 -2.21 5.71 -16.86
C VAL A 105 -2.88 4.51 -16.19
N LYS A 106 -4.21 4.49 -16.22
CA LYS A 106 -5.06 3.44 -15.65
C LYS A 106 -5.40 2.39 -16.68
N THR A 107 -5.26 1.11 -16.34
CA THR A 107 -5.71 -0.03 -17.14
C THR A 107 -6.44 -1.03 -16.23
N LEU A 108 -7.51 -1.64 -16.72
CA LEU A 108 -8.13 -2.76 -16.01
C LEU A 108 -7.14 -3.92 -16.00
N PHE A 109 -6.84 -4.45 -14.81
CA PHE A 109 -6.01 -5.64 -14.67
C PHE A 109 -6.89 -6.90 -14.61
N ALA A 110 -7.90 -6.92 -13.73
CA ALA A 110 -8.83 -8.03 -13.59
C ALA A 110 -10.14 -7.57 -12.95
N ASN A 111 -11.24 -8.28 -13.23
CA ASN A 111 -12.47 -8.21 -12.44
C ASN A 111 -12.50 -9.38 -11.46
N LEU A 112 -13.03 -9.18 -10.26
CA LEU A 112 -13.34 -10.28 -9.36
C LEU A 112 -14.58 -11.01 -9.87
N GLY A 113 -14.51 -12.34 -9.97
CA GLY A 113 -15.58 -13.18 -10.50
C GLY A 113 -16.80 -13.34 -9.56
N THR A 114 -16.81 -12.64 -8.43
CA THR A 114 -17.89 -12.70 -7.43
C THR A 114 -18.81 -11.49 -7.52
N VAL A 115 -20.10 -11.72 -7.28
CA VAL A 115 -21.12 -10.66 -7.23
C VAL A 115 -21.31 -10.22 -5.78
N ASN A 116 -21.42 -8.90 -5.55
CA ASN A 116 -21.66 -8.28 -4.25
C ASN A 116 -20.57 -8.55 -3.19
N SER A 117 -19.34 -8.75 -3.64
CA SER A 117 -18.17 -8.83 -2.76
C SER A 117 -17.36 -7.53 -2.80
N ALA A 118 -17.07 -6.98 -1.63
CA ALA A 118 -16.27 -5.75 -1.52
C ALA A 118 -14.78 -6.11 -1.37
N ALA A 119 -13.98 -5.74 -2.36
CA ALA A 119 -12.53 -5.90 -2.32
C ALA A 119 -11.89 -4.88 -1.37
N GLU A 120 -11.01 -5.37 -0.49
CA GLU A 120 -10.33 -4.57 0.53
C GLU A 120 -8.81 -4.69 0.39
N GLY A 121 -8.12 -5.26 1.35
CA GLY A 121 -6.66 -5.35 1.36
C GLY A 121 -6.07 -6.10 0.17
N MET A 122 -4.89 -5.67 -0.26
CA MET A 122 -4.17 -6.23 -1.39
C MET A 122 -2.68 -6.41 -1.06
N ALA A 123 -2.10 -7.48 -1.57
CA ALA A 123 -0.67 -7.74 -1.52
C ALA A 123 -0.20 -8.42 -2.82
N ILE A 124 1.08 -8.29 -3.16
CA ILE A 124 1.67 -8.92 -4.36
C ILE A 124 2.87 -9.75 -3.91
N ASP A 125 2.93 -11.01 -4.38
CA ASP A 125 4.06 -11.88 -4.08
C ASP A 125 5.27 -11.60 -5.01
N ARG A 126 6.38 -12.28 -4.74
CA ARG A 126 7.63 -12.14 -5.54
C ARG A 126 7.49 -12.52 -7.01
N ALA A 127 6.55 -13.40 -7.31
CA ALA A 127 6.27 -13.85 -8.68
C ALA A 127 5.35 -12.89 -9.44
N GLY A 128 4.85 -11.83 -8.78
CA GLY A 128 3.93 -10.86 -9.34
C GLY A 128 2.47 -11.31 -9.30
N ASN A 129 2.15 -12.37 -8.55
CA ASN A 129 0.75 -12.72 -8.33
C ASN A 129 0.13 -11.69 -7.38
N VAL A 130 -1.05 -11.20 -7.76
CA VAL A 130 -1.83 -10.24 -6.97
C VAL A 130 -2.80 -11.01 -6.09
N PHE A 131 -2.76 -10.74 -4.78
CA PHE A 131 -3.71 -11.27 -3.81
C PHE A 131 -4.61 -10.13 -3.36
N VAL A 132 -5.90 -10.38 -3.34
CA VAL A 132 -6.91 -9.44 -2.83
C VAL A 132 -7.89 -10.18 -1.95
N VAL A 133 -8.19 -9.62 -0.78
CA VAL A 133 -9.27 -10.12 0.05
C VAL A 133 -10.54 -9.37 -0.27
N ALA A 134 -11.65 -10.09 -0.39
CA ALA A 134 -12.98 -9.49 -0.58
C ALA A 134 -13.99 -10.19 0.31
N PHE A 135 -14.81 -9.42 1.03
CA PHE A 135 -15.85 -9.96 1.86
C PHE A 135 -17.22 -9.94 1.15
N ASP A 136 -18.01 -10.98 1.40
CA ASP A 136 -19.34 -11.13 0.84
C ASP A 136 -20.35 -10.31 1.64
N GLN A 137 -20.93 -9.30 1.01
CA GLN A 137 -21.98 -8.43 1.59
C GLN A 137 -23.27 -9.20 1.90
N ASN A 138 -23.49 -10.36 1.31
CA ASN A 138 -24.67 -11.21 1.57
C ASN A 138 -24.43 -12.18 2.73
N SER A 139 -23.19 -12.36 3.15
CA SER A 139 -22.85 -13.24 4.28
C SER A 139 -23.22 -12.57 5.61
N PRO A 140 -23.90 -13.25 6.52
CA PRO A 140 -24.22 -12.70 7.85
C PRO A 140 -22.98 -12.44 8.71
N THR A 141 -21.87 -13.10 8.43
CA THR A 141 -20.57 -12.92 9.11
C THR A 141 -19.61 -12.07 8.29
N LEU A 142 -20.02 -11.57 7.11
CA LEU A 142 -19.15 -10.91 6.14
C LEU A 142 -17.95 -11.78 5.75
N ALA A 143 -18.17 -13.10 5.62
CA ALA A 143 -17.12 -14.04 5.29
C ALA A 143 -16.31 -13.59 4.06
N SER A 144 -15.01 -13.74 4.14
CA SER A 144 -14.09 -13.20 3.15
C SER A 144 -13.39 -14.31 2.37
N THR A 145 -13.15 -14.05 1.08
CA THR A 145 -12.35 -14.89 0.19
C THR A 145 -11.07 -14.16 -0.17
N ILE A 146 -9.95 -14.86 -0.13
CA ILE A 146 -8.69 -14.38 -0.68
C ILE A 146 -8.57 -14.89 -2.12
N PHE A 147 -8.64 -13.98 -3.07
CA PHE A 147 -8.42 -14.27 -4.49
C PHE A 147 -6.94 -14.10 -4.82
N LYS A 148 -6.45 -14.96 -5.72
CA LYS A 148 -5.13 -14.87 -6.32
C LYS A 148 -5.27 -14.70 -7.81
N PHE A 149 -4.61 -13.70 -8.36
CA PHE A 149 -4.50 -13.44 -9.79
C PHE A 149 -3.06 -13.63 -10.23
N THR A 150 -2.83 -14.42 -11.26
CA THR A 150 -1.52 -14.49 -11.90
C THR A 150 -1.16 -13.19 -12.61
N PRO A 151 0.10 -12.94 -13.01
CA PRO A 151 0.48 -11.70 -13.70
C PRO A 151 -0.26 -11.43 -15.01
N ASP A 152 -0.83 -12.45 -15.63
CA ASP A 152 -1.69 -12.36 -16.83
C ASP A 152 -3.19 -12.20 -16.50
N GLY A 153 -3.54 -12.11 -15.20
CA GLY A 153 -4.89 -11.84 -14.72
C GLY A 153 -5.79 -13.06 -14.51
N ALA A 154 -5.27 -14.29 -14.60
CA ALA A 154 -6.07 -15.48 -14.33
C ALA A 154 -6.38 -15.62 -12.82
N GLU A 155 -7.68 -15.73 -12.49
CA GLU A 155 -8.20 -15.81 -11.13
C GLU A 155 -8.20 -17.24 -10.58
N SER A 156 -7.92 -17.34 -9.28
CA SER A 156 -8.16 -18.55 -8.48
C SER A 156 -8.46 -18.15 -7.03
N THR A 157 -9.14 -19.03 -6.28
CA THR A 157 -9.29 -18.89 -4.84
C THR A 157 -8.03 -19.38 -4.15
N PHE A 158 -7.47 -18.57 -3.25
CA PHE A 158 -6.30 -18.93 -2.45
C PHE A 158 -6.70 -19.41 -1.05
N GLY A 159 -7.65 -18.75 -0.41
CA GLY A 159 -8.10 -19.08 0.94
C GLY A 159 -9.41 -18.41 1.31
N SER A 160 -9.92 -18.73 2.49
CA SER A 160 -11.15 -18.14 3.05
C SER A 160 -10.96 -17.76 4.51
N ILE A 161 -11.72 -16.77 4.97
CA ILE A 161 -11.73 -16.23 6.32
C ILE A 161 -13.19 -16.20 6.76
N PRO A 162 -13.52 -16.69 7.98
CA PRO A 162 -14.90 -16.78 8.44
C PRO A 162 -15.63 -15.45 8.57
N GLY A 163 -14.89 -14.38 8.93
CA GLY A 163 -15.40 -13.03 9.11
C GLY A 163 -14.87 -12.02 8.11
N GLN A 164 -15.05 -10.74 8.43
CA GLN A 164 -14.63 -9.62 7.61
C GLN A 164 -13.11 -9.43 7.67
N SER A 165 -12.46 -9.60 6.55
CA SER A 165 -11.03 -9.32 6.39
C SER A 165 -10.82 -8.00 5.65
N LEU A 166 -10.03 -7.11 6.26
CA LEU A 166 -9.74 -5.78 5.73
C LEU A 166 -8.28 -5.63 5.29
N GLY A 167 -7.35 -6.36 5.89
CA GLY A 167 -5.93 -6.25 5.61
C GLY A 167 -5.25 -7.58 5.33
N ILE A 168 -4.33 -7.59 4.37
CA ILE A 168 -3.43 -8.72 4.09
C ILE A 168 -2.00 -8.25 3.87
N ALA A 169 -1.03 -9.06 4.31
CA ALA A 169 0.39 -8.77 4.12
C ALA A 169 1.23 -10.06 4.02
N PHE A 170 2.29 -10.04 3.22
CA PHE A 170 3.26 -11.14 3.14
C PHE A 170 4.41 -10.95 4.14
N ASP A 171 4.81 -12.05 4.78
CA ASP A 171 6.12 -12.10 5.46
C ASP A 171 7.26 -12.41 4.47
N ALA A 172 8.50 -12.32 4.96
CA ALA A 172 9.68 -12.61 4.14
C ALA A 172 9.78 -14.07 3.66
N ALA A 173 9.09 -15.00 4.30
CA ALA A 173 9.04 -16.42 3.89
C ALA A 173 7.95 -16.69 2.85
N GLY A 174 7.14 -15.68 2.48
CA GLY A 174 6.04 -15.79 1.53
C GLY A 174 4.76 -16.34 2.15
N ASN A 175 4.63 -16.35 3.48
CA ASN A 175 3.34 -16.61 4.10
C ASN A 175 2.47 -15.35 4.03
N LEU A 176 1.19 -15.52 3.74
CA LEU A 176 0.21 -14.45 3.74
C LEU A 176 -0.48 -14.38 5.09
N PHE A 177 -0.54 -13.18 5.67
CA PHE A 177 -1.29 -12.92 6.88
C PHE A 177 -2.53 -12.12 6.52
N ALA A 178 -3.65 -12.43 7.18
CA ALA A 178 -4.93 -11.79 6.92
C ALA A 178 -5.65 -11.49 8.24
N SER A 179 -6.19 -10.27 8.35
CA SER A 179 -7.00 -9.87 9.48
C SER A 179 -8.40 -10.46 9.38
N ASP A 180 -9.02 -10.77 10.51
CA ASP A 180 -10.45 -11.03 10.67
C ASP A 180 -10.95 -10.06 11.75
N ALA A 181 -11.56 -8.96 11.32
CA ALA A 181 -12.04 -7.93 12.22
C ALA A 181 -13.29 -8.38 12.99
N THR A 182 -14.08 -9.30 12.44
CA THR A 182 -15.29 -9.82 13.09
C THR A 182 -14.95 -10.69 14.31
N ASP A 183 -14.01 -11.62 14.13
CA ASP A 183 -13.65 -12.59 15.18
C ASP A 183 -12.41 -12.17 15.96
N SER A 184 -11.80 -11.01 15.64
CA SER A 184 -10.57 -10.48 16.25
C SER A 184 -9.42 -11.50 16.16
N ILE A 185 -9.16 -12.01 14.97
CA ILE A 185 -8.15 -13.04 14.68
C ILE A 185 -7.21 -12.54 13.57
N ILE A 186 -5.96 -12.97 13.61
CA ILE A 186 -5.06 -12.90 12.47
C ILE A 186 -4.74 -14.31 12.01
N PHE A 187 -5.11 -14.61 10.77
CA PHE A 187 -4.78 -15.86 10.10
C PHE A 187 -3.42 -15.78 9.42
N LYS A 188 -2.72 -16.92 9.40
CA LYS A 188 -1.51 -17.14 8.59
C LYS A 188 -1.78 -18.23 7.58
N PHE A 189 -1.48 -17.96 6.31
CA PHE A 189 -1.55 -18.90 5.20
C PHE A 189 -0.14 -19.19 4.71
N THR A 190 0.21 -20.49 4.58
CA THR A 190 1.46 -20.87 3.93
C THR A 190 1.41 -20.54 2.42
N PRO A 191 2.55 -20.53 1.69
CA PRO A 191 2.53 -20.35 0.23
C PRO A 191 1.68 -21.36 -0.54
N ALA A 192 1.43 -22.53 0.08
CA ALA A 192 0.55 -23.57 -0.46
C ALA A 192 -0.94 -23.38 -0.11
N GLY A 193 -1.31 -22.32 0.64
CA GLY A 193 -2.69 -22.01 1.03
C GLY A 193 -3.18 -22.68 2.32
N ALA A 194 -2.35 -23.45 3.03
CA ALA A 194 -2.75 -24.01 4.32
C ALA A 194 -2.82 -22.90 5.38
N SER A 195 -3.99 -22.79 6.07
CA SER A 195 -4.25 -21.73 7.05
C SER A 195 -4.06 -22.23 8.49
N SER A 196 -3.69 -21.29 9.36
CA SER A 196 -3.66 -21.45 10.82
C SER A 196 -3.93 -20.11 11.49
N VAL A 197 -4.37 -20.12 12.73
CA VAL A 197 -4.45 -18.92 13.56
C VAL A 197 -3.03 -18.52 13.97
N PHE A 198 -2.64 -17.27 13.70
CA PHE A 198 -1.39 -16.69 14.15
C PHE A 198 -1.58 -15.94 15.47
N VAL A 199 -2.62 -15.09 15.54
CA VAL A 199 -3.02 -14.36 16.75
C VAL A 199 -4.50 -14.60 16.99
N GLY A 200 -4.83 -15.04 18.20
CA GLY A 200 -6.23 -15.28 18.62
C GLY A 200 -6.86 -14.03 19.27
N PRO A 201 -8.17 -14.09 19.57
CA PRO A 201 -8.93 -12.94 20.03
C PRO A 201 -8.51 -12.41 21.41
N ALA A 202 -7.76 -13.19 22.20
CA ALA A 202 -7.25 -12.75 23.50
C ALA A 202 -6.22 -11.60 23.40
N ALA A 203 -5.57 -11.42 22.25
CA ALA A 203 -4.67 -10.32 21.99
C ALA A 203 -5.39 -9.00 21.63
N PHE A 204 -6.70 -9.07 21.37
CA PHE A 204 -7.52 -7.91 21.05
C PHE A 204 -8.55 -7.70 22.15
N THR A 205 -8.78 -6.48 22.56
CA THR A 205 -9.88 -6.18 23.50
C THR A 205 -11.22 -6.33 22.77
N ALA A 206 -12.31 -6.60 23.53
CA ALA A 206 -13.62 -6.97 22.98
C ALA A 206 -14.26 -5.95 22.01
N VAL A 207 -13.60 -4.84 21.75
CA VAL A 207 -14.08 -3.76 20.87
C VAL A 207 -13.05 -3.35 19.81
N GLN A 208 -11.98 -4.15 19.62
CA GLN A 208 -10.87 -3.83 18.71
C GLN A 208 -10.61 -5.02 17.79
N GLY A 209 -10.96 -4.88 16.52
CA GLY A 209 -10.60 -5.83 15.48
C GLY A 209 -9.32 -5.45 14.74
N PRO A 210 -8.49 -6.42 14.27
CA PRO A 210 -7.34 -6.13 13.43
C PRO A 210 -7.79 -5.67 12.04
N VAL A 211 -7.18 -4.60 11.52
CA VAL A 211 -7.53 -4.01 10.23
C VAL A 211 -6.33 -4.02 9.27
N GLY A 212 -5.48 -3.02 9.30
CA GLY A 212 -4.32 -2.91 8.43
C GLY A 212 -3.15 -3.74 8.94
N LEU A 213 -2.44 -4.39 8.03
CA LEU A 213 -1.29 -5.25 8.31
C LEU A 213 -0.07 -4.81 7.51
N THR A 214 1.10 -4.79 8.15
CA THR A 214 2.37 -4.64 7.46
C THR A 214 3.50 -5.30 8.26
N PHE A 215 4.58 -5.69 7.59
CA PHE A 215 5.76 -6.24 8.25
C PHE A 215 6.90 -5.23 8.29
N ASP A 216 7.63 -5.21 9.39
CA ASP A 216 8.92 -4.54 9.44
C ASP A 216 10.05 -5.45 8.93
N ARG A 217 11.27 -4.89 8.79
CA ARG A 217 12.45 -5.65 8.32
C ARG A 217 12.94 -6.73 9.28
N SER A 218 12.49 -6.69 10.51
CA SER A 218 12.82 -7.68 11.55
C SER A 218 11.83 -8.86 11.56
N GLY A 219 10.79 -8.80 10.71
CA GLY A 219 9.75 -9.81 10.60
C GLY A 219 8.64 -9.65 11.63
N ASN A 220 8.56 -8.53 12.35
CA ASN A 220 7.43 -8.25 13.22
C ASN A 220 6.22 -7.78 12.38
N LEU A 221 5.05 -8.30 12.72
CA LEU A 221 3.78 -7.87 12.15
C LEU A 221 3.25 -6.66 12.91
N TRP A 222 3.00 -5.58 12.19
CA TRP A 222 2.40 -4.36 12.70
C TRP A 222 0.94 -4.29 12.26
N VAL A 223 0.06 -4.00 13.20
CA VAL A 223 -1.39 -4.14 13.05
C VAL A 223 -2.07 -2.87 13.55
N THR A 224 -2.90 -2.26 12.72
CA THR A 224 -3.87 -1.27 13.19
C THR A 224 -5.12 -1.98 13.71
N THR A 225 -5.72 -1.43 14.77
CA THR A 225 -6.97 -1.98 15.33
C THR A 225 -8.07 -0.94 15.24
N GLU A 226 -9.28 -1.38 14.91
CA GLU A 226 -10.48 -0.56 14.83
C GLU A 226 -11.45 -0.95 15.95
N GLY A 227 -11.79 0.01 16.80
CA GLY A 227 -12.70 -0.23 17.93
C GLY A 227 -14.05 0.36 17.71
N ASN A 228 -14.67 1.28 17.90
CA ASN A 228 -16.03 1.76 17.63
C ASN A 228 -16.02 2.76 16.46
N GLU A 229 -16.87 2.53 15.49
CA GLU A 229 -17.21 3.57 14.52
C GLU A 229 -17.66 4.83 15.25
N GLY A 230 -16.78 5.86 15.28
CA GLY A 230 -17.13 7.12 15.94
C GLY A 230 -16.00 7.88 16.61
N GLY A 231 -14.77 7.40 16.57
CA GLY A 231 -13.58 8.20 16.89
C GLY A 231 -13.41 8.58 18.36
N ALA A 232 -13.89 7.79 19.29
CA ALA A 232 -13.72 8.03 20.72
C ALA A 232 -12.54 7.23 21.30
N GLY A 233 -11.33 7.40 20.75
CA GLY A 233 -10.07 7.01 21.35
C GLY A 233 -10.02 5.62 22.03
N GLY A 234 -9.29 4.69 21.48
CA GLY A 234 -9.11 3.33 21.96
C GLY A 234 -8.36 2.50 20.95
N ASP A 235 -8.33 2.96 19.71
CA ASP A 235 -7.69 2.29 18.61
C ASP A 235 -6.16 2.45 18.71
N ALA A 236 -5.48 1.43 18.22
CA ALA A 236 -4.05 1.27 18.50
C ALA A 236 -3.28 0.78 17.26
N VAL A 237 -1.97 0.87 17.36
CA VAL A 237 -1.03 0.06 16.61
C VAL A 237 -0.42 -0.97 17.55
N LEU A 238 -0.65 -2.25 17.26
CA LEU A 238 -0.04 -3.39 17.92
C LEU A 238 1.11 -3.96 17.11
N VAL A 239 2.07 -4.59 17.77
CA VAL A 239 3.20 -5.25 17.11
C VAL A 239 3.34 -6.65 17.64
N PHE A 240 3.33 -7.63 16.76
CA PHE A 240 3.51 -9.04 17.05
C PHE A 240 4.86 -9.52 16.53
N ALA A 241 5.68 -10.06 17.39
CA ALA A 241 6.91 -10.70 16.98
C ALA A 241 6.62 -12.05 16.25
N PRO A 242 7.61 -12.64 15.57
CA PRO A 242 7.41 -13.91 14.86
C PRO A 242 6.95 -15.08 15.75
N ASP A 243 7.19 -15.02 17.06
CA ASP A 243 6.74 -15.98 18.07
C ASP A 243 5.33 -15.70 18.59
N GLY A 244 4.67 -14.63 18.10
CA GLY A 244 3.34 -14.21 18.51
C GLY A 244 3.31 -13.32 19.76
N SER A 245 4.46 -13.01 20.37
CA SER A 245 4.49 -12.08 21.50
C SER A 245 4.09 -10.67 21.07
N GLU A 246 3.26 -10.02 21.90
CA GLU A 246 2.62 -8.74 21.60
C GLU A 246 3.23 -7.59 22.38
N ARG A 247 3.25 -6.42 21.76
CA ARG A 247 3.42 -5.13 22.43
C ARG A 247 2.56 -4.05 21.77
N THR A 248 2.03 -3.15 22.56
CA THR A 248 1.39 -1.93 22.07
C THR A 248 2.46 -0.92 21.64
N PHE A 249 2.31 -0.35 20.45
CA PHE A 249 3.20 0.70 19.92
C PHE A 249 2.61 2.10 20.09
N ALA A 250 1.37 2.30 19.70
CA ALA A 250 0.65 3.57 19.81
C ALA A 250 -0.80 3.32 20.22
N THR A 251 -1.40 4.27 20.93
CA THR A 251 -2.80 4.25 21.40
C THR A 251 -3.48 5.58 21.14
N ASN A 252 -4.79 5.64 21.36
CA ASN A 252 -5.62 6.84 21.18
C ASN A 252 -5.57 7.38 19.76
N LEU A 253 -5.54 6.48 18.78
CA LEU A 253 -5.69 6.78 17.38
C LEU A 253 -7.18 6.93 17.03
N ALA A 254 -7.48 7.54 15.89
CA ALA A 254 -8.83 7.76 15.43
C ALA A 254 -9.12 6.85 14.22
N ASP A 255 -9.71 5.67 14.46
CA ASP A 255 -10.06 4.70 13.42
C ASP A 255 -8.87 4.47 12.44
N PRO A 256 -7.72 3.93 12.92
CA PRO A 256 -6.54 3.74 12.10
C PRO A 256 -6.75 2.55 11.15
N ARG A 257 -6.51 2.77 9.86
CA ARG A 257 -6.73 1.78 8.80
C ARG A 257 -5.44 1.37 8.11
N GLY A 258 -5.09 2.04 7.04
CA GLY A 258 -3.89 1.72 6.28
C GLY A 258 -2.61 1.99 7.06
N ILE A 259 -1.66 1.07 6.94
CA ILE A 259 -0.37 1.13 7.63
C ILE A 259 0.75 0.75 6.67
N ALA A 260 1.84 1.51 6.63
CA ALA A 260 2.97 1.24 5.75
C ALA A 260 4.27 1.82 6.28
N PHE A 261 5.39 1.16 5.97
CA PHE A 261 6.72 1.67 6.26
C PHE A 261 7.33 2.38 5.06
N ASP A 262 8.02 3.50 5.30
CA ASP A 262 8.90 4.09 4.30
C ASP A 262 10.24 3.32 4.22
N PRO A 263 11.07 3.57 3.17
CA PRO A 263 12.40 2.94 3.03
C PRO A 263 13.33 3.25 4.20
N SER A 264 13.12 4.35 4.89
CA SER A 264 13.91 4.76 6.05
C SER A 264 13.48 4.07 7.33
N GLY A 265 12.34 3.34 7.31
CA GLY A 265 11.76 2.63 8.46
C GLY A 265 10.91 3.50 9.36
N ASN A 266 10.41 4.63 8.89
CA ASN A 266 9.34 5.35 9.55
C ASN A 266 8.00 4.69 9.23
N LEU A 267 7.11 4.63 10.21
CA LEU A 267 5.77 4.09 10.06
C LEU A 267 4.79 5.22 9.69
N PHE A 268 3.90 4.93 8.75
CA PHE A 268 2.79 5.80 8.40
C PHE A 268 1.48 5.08 8.66
N VAL A 269 0.53 5.80 9.27
CA VAL A 269 -0.79 5.27 9.62
C VAL A 269 -1.84 6.25 9.09
N ALA A 270 -2.79 5.72 8.32
CA ALA A 270 -3.97 6.46 7.89
C ALA A 270 -5.01 6.42 9.00
N GLU A 271 -5.58 7.57 9.36
CA GLU A 271 -6.67 7.70 10.32
C GLU A 271 -7.91 8.27 9.66
N LEU A 272 -9.07 7.71 10.02
CA LEU A 272 -10.37 8.29 9.70
C LEU A 272 -10.89 9.07 10.91
N ARG A 273 -11.16 10.35 10.73
CA ARG A 273 -11.81 11.15 11.78
C ARG A 273 -13.30 11.29 11.52
N ALA A 274 -14.05 11.56 12.56
CA ALA A 274 -15.46 11.94 12.43
C ALA A 274 -15.61 13.10 11.43
N ALA A 275 -16.64 13.06 10.58
CA ALA A 275 -16.95 14.02 9.51
C ALA A 275 -16.15 13.82 8.19
N ALA A 276 -15.81 12.60 7.84
CA ALA A 276 -15.37 12.20 6.49
C ALA A 276 -14.03 12.78 6.02
N VAL A 277 -13.20 13.21 6.92
CA VAL A 277 -11.81 13.59 6.68
C VAL A 277 -10.89 12.77 7.56
N GLY A 278 -9.68 12.53 7.11
CA GLY A 278 -8.68 11.82 7.88
C GLY A 278 -7.33 12.49 7.80
N ASP A 279 -6.40 11.94 8.53
CA ASP A 279 -5.01 12.36 8.54
C ASP A 279 -4.12 11.17 8.19
N ILE A 280 -2.88 11.45 7.84
CA ILE A 280 -1.80 10.47 7.82
C ILE A 280 -0.82 10.85 8.91
N LEU A 281 -0.66 9.99 9.88
CA LEU A 281 0.35 10.11 10.92
C LEU A 281 1.66 9.49 10.47
N LYS A 282 2.77 10.10 10.90
CA LYS A 282 4.11 9.55 10.76
C LYS A 282 4.72 9.32 12.13
N PHE A 283 5.20 8.11 12.35
CA PHE A 283 6.00 7.73 13.52
C PHE A 283 7.44 7.50 13.06
N SER A 284 8.35 8.26 13.61
CA SER A 284 9.79 8.08 13.40
C SER A 284 10.28 6.83 14.15
N LYS A 285 11.48 6.35 13.81
CA LYS A 285 12.07 5.17 14.47
C LYS A 285 12.25 5.30 15.99
N ASP A 286 12.37 6.52 16.49
CA ASP A 286 12.44 6.84 17.93
C ASP A 286 11.07 6.85 18.61
N GLY A 287 9.97 6.58 17.86
CA GLY A 287 8.60 6.59 18.34
C GLY A 287 7.94 7.98 18.35
N SER A 288 8.64 9.03 17.92
CA SER A 288 8.02 10.36 17.85
C SER A 288 6.94 10.40 16.76
N GLN A 289 5.76 10.93 17.12
CA GLN A 289 4.59 11.08 16.26
C GLN A 289 4.49 12.49 15.72
N THR A 290 4.18 12.61 14.44
CA THR A 290 3.85 13.87 13.76
C THR A 290 2.68 13.66 12.80
N VAL A 291 1.90 14.72 12.53
CA VAL A 291 0.93 14.70 11.43
C VAL A 291 1.69 14.95 10.13
N PHE A 292 1.70 13.96 9.24
CA PHE A 292 2.39 14.05 7.94
C PHE A 292 1.53 14.77 6.91
N ALA A 293 0.24 14.44 6.86
CA ALA A 293 -0.75 15.12 6.02
C ALA A 293 -2.09 15.14 6.75
N SER A 294 -2.85 16.23 6.62
CA SER A 294 -4.10 16.42 7.34
C SER A 294 -5.24 16.85 6.43
N ASN A 295 -6.48 16.66 6.94
CA ASN A 295 -7.70 17.01 6.23
C ASN A 295 -7.81 16.34 4.86
N ILE A 296 -7.38 15.07 4.80
CA ILE A 296 -7.46 14.24 3.60
C ILE A 296 -8.89 13.74 3.47
N GLY A 297 -9.50 14.00 2.34
CA GLY A 297 -10.90 13.64 2.08
C GLY A 297 -11.60 14.76 1.33
N ARG A 298 -12.91 14.64 1.20
CA ARG A 298 -13.75 15.67 0.57
C ARG A 298 -14.69 16.27 1.60
N PRO A 299 -14.96 17.58 1.58
CA PRO A 299 -15.81 18.27 2.55
C PRO A 299 -17.26 17.78 2.62
N GLN A 300 -17.68 16.87 1.74
CA GLN A 300 -19.07 16.42 1.63
C GLN A 300 -19.21 14.89 1.49
N GLY A 301 -18.30 14.08 2.03
CA GLY A 301 -18.39 12.65 1.90
C GLY A 301 -17.53 11.80 2.82
N ASN A 302 -17.91 10.55 3.00
CA ASN A 302 -17.25 9.53 3.83
C ASN A 302 -15.92 9.07 3.19
N GLY A 303 -14.85 9.87 3.23
CA GLY A 303 -13.70 9.56 2.41
C GLY A 303 -12.36 10.07 2.92
N GLY A 304 -11.91 9.62 4.07
CA GLY A 304 -10.52 9.76 4.49
C GLY A 304 -9.58 8.80 3.77
N PRO A 305 -8.28 8.80 4.13
CA PRO A 305 -7.31 7.85 3.61
C PRO A 305 -7.59 6.44 4.16
N GLU A 306 -7.71 5.45 3.27
CA GLU A 306 -8.06 4.09 3.64
C GLU A 306 -6.85 3.16 3.68
N PHE A 307 -6.08 3.09 2.59
CA PHE A 307 -4.90 2.25 2.45
C PHE A 307 -3.69 3.07 2.04
N LEU A 308 -2.51 2.61 2.44
CA LEU A 308 -1.23 3.26 2.17
C LEU A 308 -0.28 2.31 1.45
N ALA A 309 0.51 2.83 0.52
CA ALA A 309 1.61 2.11 -0.11
C ALA A 309 2.78 3.06 -0.43
N PHE A 310 4.02 2.60 -0.26
CA PHE A 310 5.21 3.34 -0.66
C PHE A 310 5.78 2.82 -1.98
N ARG A 311 6.00 3.72 -2.96
CA ARG A 311 6.88 3.46 -4.10
C ARG A 311 8.32 3.84 -3.72
N GLY A 312 9.27 2.95 -4.00
CA GLY A 312 10.68 3.17 -3.60
C GLY A 312 10.98 2.71 -2.18
N GLY A 313 10.00 2.12 -1.49
CA GLY A 313 10.23 1.30 -0.31
C GLY A 313 11.16 0.12 -0.66
N PRO A 314 11.74 -0.57 0.34
CA PRO A 314 12.23 -1.91 0.08
C PRO A 314 11.07 -2.57 -0.61
N ALA A 315 11.28 -3.04 -1.83
CA ALA A 315 10.29 -3.82 -2.57
C ALA A 315 9.67 -4.73 -1.53
N SER A 316 8.31 -4.67 -1.38
CA SER A 316 7.58 -5.52 -0.45
C SER A 316 8.40 -6.78 -0.31
N MET A 317 9.00 -7.02 0.87
CA MET A 317 10.25 -7.78 0.96
C MET A 317 10.15 -9.01 0.08
N PRO A 318 11.14 -9.21 -0.76
CA PRO A 318 11.10 -10.30 -1.73
C PRO A 318 10.91 -11.61 -1.03
#